data_225a68d2aec28693505bdb7720baf718
#
_entry.id   225a68d2aec28693505bdb7720baf718
#
_cell.length_a   1.000
_cell.length_b   1.000
_cell.length_c   1.000
_cell.angle_alpha   90.00
_cell.angle_beta   90.00
_cell.angle_gamma   90.00
#
_symmetry.space_group_name_H-M   'P 1'
#
loop_
_entity.id
_entity.type
_entity.pdbx_description
1 polymer ?
#
loop_
_entity_poly.entity_id
_entity_poly.type
_entity_poly.pdbx_seq_one_letter_code
_entity_poly.pdbx_strand_id
1 'polypeptide(L)'
;MQVLCSVATRGRYFTTLPLVLTAILNQDQLPDKLIIFDDNDDPKDMRQEFIYRHIFEILNIKGIQWEWLFAPKKGQHHIHQMANDIACKQGFEWVWRVDDDCIPEPNVLKSLYTYATQVPKVGAVGGAILTPPLLQVNATGQIKHIDIEPNIQWNYIEKSNFVEHLHCSFLYRSGVHDYNLGLSRVAHREETLFTYGLHQKGYAVIVIPNANSWHLKNPEGGIRSETKKELFNHDEAIFRNFLRYRGNNIVVLNSGLGDHIVFSRVLPNIASPLVFTCYPEVVPGKSIAEAQALFGNLDQWNIYKKMDQWKWKDSLENAFRKLYL
;
A
#
# COMPACT_ATOMS: atom_id res chain seq x y z
N MET A 1 -23.40 4.16 4.96
CA MET A 1 -22.07 3.62 4.70
C MET A 1 -21.14 4.80 4.53
N GLN A 2 -19.89 4.73 4.92
CA GLN A 2 -18.93 5.83 4.72
C GLN A 2 -17.77 5.35 3.85
N VAL A 3 -18.07 5.14 2.57
CA VAL A 3 -17.12 4.59 1.59
C VAL A 3 -16.90 5.57 0.44
N LEU A 4 -15.64 5.94 0.23
CA LEU A 4 -15.16 6.61 -0.96
C LEU A 4 -14.65 5.57 -1.94
N CYS A 5 -15.17 5.52 -3.17
CA CYS A 5 -14.62 4.73 -4.26
C CYS A 5 -13.57 5.56 -5.02
N SER A 6 -12.39 5.00 -5.25
CA SER A 6 -11.28 5.65 -5.96
C SER A 6 -10.87 4.83 -7.17
N VAL A 7 -10.87 5.47 -8.34
CA VAL A 7 -10.40 4.89 -9.60
C VAL A 7 -9.30 5.79 -10.17
N ALA A 8 -8.09 5.24 -10.32
CA ALA A 8 -7.01 5.93 -11.04
C ALA A 8 -7.00 5.46 -12.49
N THR A 9 -6.88 6.38 -13.46
CA THR A 9 -6.86 6.02 -14.88
C THR A 9 -5.70 6.63 -15.64
N ARG A 10 -5.12 5.83 -16.54
CA ARG A 10 -4.07 6.26 -17.46
C ARG A 10 -4.15 5.48 -18.77
N GLY A 11 -4.45 6.19 -19.88
CA GLY A 11 -4.48 5.61 -21.22
C GLY A 11 -5.67 4.69 -21.51
N ARG A 12 -6.76 4.78 -20.73
CA ARG A 12 -7.87 3.81 -20.81
C ARG A 12 -9.27 4.42 -20.96
N TYR A 13 -9.36 5.67 -21.38
CA TYR A 13 -10.65 6.36 -21.54
C TYR A 13 -11.67 5.62 -22.39
N PHE A 14 -11.25 5.03 -23.49
CA PHE A 14 -12.15 4.39 -24.45
C PHE A 14 -12.03 2.85 -24.45
N THR A 15 -11.38 2.28 -23.46
CA THR A 15 -11.21 0.83 -23.33
C THR A 15 -11.87 0.31 -22.06
N THR A 16 -11.13 0.14 -20.98
CA THR A 16 -11.61 -0.53 -19.78
C THR A 16 -12.26 0.41 -18.77
N LEU A 17 -11.88 1.68 -18.70
CA LEU A 17 -12.45 2.60 -17.72
C LEU A 17 -13.99 2.69 -17.76
N PRO A 18 -14.67 2.85 -18.92
CA PRO A 18 -16.13 2.88 -18.96
C PRO A 18 -16.77 1.58 -18.44
N LEU A 19 -16.14 0.43 -18.67
CA LEU A 19 -16.61 -0.86 -18.17
C LEU A 19 -16.52 -0.93 -16.65
N VAL A 20 -15.41 -0.48 -16.08
CA VAL A 20 -15.22 -0.41 -14.62
C VAL A 20 -16.22 0.53 -13.97
N LEU A 21 -16.42 1.74 -14.52
CA LEU A 21 -17.41 2.67 -14.01
C LEU A 21 -18.84 2.10 -14.09
N THR A 22 -19.17 1.40 -15.16
CA THR A 22 -20.47 0.71 -15.30
C THR A 22 -20.62 -0.39 -14.25
N ALA A 23 -19.57 -1.15 -13.97
CA ALA A 23 -19.59 -2.18 -12.93
C ALA A 23 -19.77 -1.58 -11.52
N ILE A 24 -19.15 -0.42 -11.24
CA ILE A 24 -19.36 0.32 -9.99
C ILE A 24 -20.82 0.79 -9.87
N LEU A 25 -21.42 1.28 -10.96
CA LEU A 25 -22.84 1.65 -11.00
C LEU A 25 -23.80 0.49 -10.75
N ASN A 26 -23.38 -0.74 -11.06
CA ASN A 26 -24.18 -1.94 -10.92
C ASN A 26 -23.88 -2.74 -9.65
N GLN A 27 -23.20 -2.13 -8.67
CA GLN A 27 -23.02 -2.77 -7.37
C GLN A 27 -24.35 -2.89 -6.62
N ASP A 28 -24.54 -4.00 -5.90
CA ASP A 28 -25.70 -4.23 -5.00
C ASP A 28 -25.73 -3.19 -3.87
N GLN A 29 -24.57 -2.66 -3.50
CA GLN A 29 -24.40 -1.55 -2.58
C GLN A 29 -23.47 -0.53 -3.20
N LEU A 30 -23.97 0.69 -3.38
CA LEU A 30 -23.22 1.77 -4.01
C LEU A 30 -22.28 2.46 -3.02
N PRO A 31 -21.12 2.99 -3.46
CA PRO A 31 -20.31 3.87 -2.63
C PRO A 31 -21.03 5.22 -2.41
N ASP A 32 -20.69 5.92 -1.34
CA ASP A 32 -21.25 7.25 -1.06
C ASP A 32 -20.67 8.31 -1.99
N LYS A 33 -19.41 8.11 -2.41
CA LYS A 33 -18.70 8.99 -3.33
C LYS A 33 -17.78 8.20 -4.25
N LEU A 34 -17.71 8.64 -5.52
CA LEU A 34 -16.76 8.14 -6.52
C LEU A 34 -15.82 9.27 -6.93
N ILE A 35 -14.52 9.04 -6.87
CA ILE A 35 -13.52 9.94 -7.44
C ILE A 35 -12.74 9.22 -8.52
N ILE A 36 -12.70 9.81 -9.70
CA ILE A 36 -11.90 9.38 -10.83
C ILE A 36 -10.69 10.30 -10.91
N PHE A 37 -9.51 9.74 -10.80
CA PHE A 37 -8.24 10.46 -10.91
C PHE A 37 -7.62 10.22 -12.27
N ASP A 38 -7.41 11.28 -12.99
CA ASP A 38 -6.83 11.25 -14.32
C ASP A 38 -5.32 11.51 -14.27
N ASP A 39 -4.53 10.44 -14.38
CA ASP A 39 -3.05 10.46 -14.35
C ASP A 39 -2.43 10.49 -15.76
N ASN A 40 -3.20 10.78 -16.79
CA ASN A 40 -2.68 10.87 -18.13
C ASN A 40 -1.65 11.99 -18.27
N ASP A 41 -0.70 11.82 -19.19
CA ASP A 41 0.30 12.85 -19.52
C ASP A 41 -0.34 14.12 -20.09
N ASP A 42 -1.42 13.94 -20.84
CA ASP A 42 -2.28 14.98 -21.38
C ASP A 42 -3.74 14.64 -21.02
N PRO A 43 -4.19 15.03 -19.81
CA PRO A 43 -5.52 14.65 -19.32
C PRO A 43 -6.60 15.38 -20.12
N LYS A 44 -7.70 14.65 -20.41
CA LYS A 44 -8.82 15.15 -21.18
C LYS A 44 -10.08 15.21 -20.33
N ASP A 45 -10.86 16.26 -20.51
CA ASP A 45 -12.16 16.35 -19.89
C ASP A 45 -13.17 15.40 -20.58
N MET A 46 -13.33 14.22 -20.01
CA MET A 46 -14.21 13.19 -20.55
C MET A 46 -15.69 13.43 -20.19
N ARG A 47 -16.00 14.44 -19.36
CA ARG A 47 -17.38 14.70 -18.91
C ARG A 47 -18.34 15.06 -20.04
N GLN A 48 -17.80 15.55 -21.16
CA GLN A 48 -18.59 15.91 -22.35
C GLN A 48 -18.71 14.77 -23.37
N GLU A 49 -17.90 13.73 -23.24
CA GLU A 49 -17.95 12.57 -24.12
C GLU A 49 -19.23 11.78 -23.90
N PHE A 50 -19.85 11.31 -24.99
CA PHE A 50 -21.17 10.69 -24.97
C PHE A 50 -21.33 9.59 -23.90
N ILE A 51 -20.40 8.65 -23.86
CA ILE A 51 -20.48 7.52 -22.91
C ILE A 51 -20.33 7.98 -21.46
N TYR A 52 -19.42 8.91 -21.19
CA TYR A 52 -19.15 9.42 -19.84
C TYR A 52 -20.28 10.32 -19.33
N ARG A 53 -20.83 11.17 -20.19
CA ARG A 53 -22.00 11.99 -19.86
C ARG A 53 -23.14 11.12 -19.35
N HIS A 54 -23.43 10.00 -20.03
CA HIS A 54 -24.49 9.09 -19.58
C HIS A 54 -24.14 8.37 -18.28
N ILE A 55 -22.87 7.95 -18.10
CA ILE A 55 -22.42 7.37 -16.84
C ILE A 55 -22.62 8.37 -15.69
N PHE A 56 -22.23 9.63 -15.86
CA PHE A 56 -22.39 10.65 -14.83
C PHE A 56 -23.86 11.04 -14.57
N GLU A 57 -24.71 11.04 -15.59
CA GLU A 57 -26.15 11.20 -15.42
C GLU A 57 -26.73 10.06 -14.57
N ILE A 58 -26.30 8.81 -14.80
CA ILE A 58 -26.75 7.67 -13.99
C ILE A 58 -26.23 7.79 -12.54
N LEU A 59 -24.98 8.22 -12.32
CA LEU A 59 -24.47 8.49 -10.96
C LEU A 59 -25.34 9.52 -10.23
N ASN A 60 -25.69 10.61 -10.89
CA ASN A 60 -26.59 11.65 -10.34
C ASN A 60 -27.99 11.09 -10.00
N ILE A 61 -28.58 10.29 -10.89
CA ILE A 61 -29.89 9.65 -10.67
C ILE A 61 -29.84 8.70 -9.47
N LYS A 62 -28.72 7.98 -9.30
CA LYS A 62 -28.51 7.06 -8.16
C LYS A 62 -28.08 7.78 -6.87
N GLY A 63 -27.91 9.09 -6.90
CA GLY A 63 -27.52 9.89 -5.74
C GLY A 63 -26.06 9.71 -5.30
N ILE A 64 -25.20 9.21 -6.16
CA ILE A 64 -23.77 9.06 -5.88
C ILE A 64 -23.06 10.37 -6.15
N GLN A 65 -22.38 10.91 -5.15
CA GLN A 65 -21.49 12.05 -5.37
C GLN A 65 -20.29 11.59 -6.21
N TRP A 66 -19.88 12.41 -7.17
CA TRP A 66 -18.72 12.07 -7.99
C TRP A 66 -17.85 13.27 -8.32
N GLU A 67 -16.56 13.02 -8.51
CA GLU A 67 -15.59 14.02 -8.96
C GLU A 67 -14.66 13.40 -10.02
N TRP A 68 -14.26 14.23 -10.99
CA TRP A 68 -13.18 13.93 -11.94
C TRP A 68 -12.02 14.88 -11.67
N LEU A 69 -10.90 14.35 -11.17
CA LEU A 69 -9.75 15.12 -10.75
C LEU A 69 -8.57 14.88 -11.69
N PHE A 70 -8.01 15.96 -12.21
CA PHE A 70 -6.82 15.91 -13.03
C PHE A 70 -5.57 15.87 -12.14
N ALA A 71 -4.77 14.82 -12.29
CA ALA A 71 -3.53 14.59 -11.53
C ALA A 71 -2.40 14.12 -12.47
N PRO A 72 -2.04 14.91 -13.51
CA PRO A 72 -1.18 14.45 -14.58
C PRO A 72 0.21 14.03 -14.08
N LYS A 73 0.68 12.87 -14.57
CA LYS A 73 2.03 12.32 -14.33
C LYS A 73 2.41 12.09 -12.88
N LYS A 74 1.44 11.98 -12.00
CA LYS A 74 1.69 11.76 -10.56
C LYS A 74 2.16 10.33 -10.27
N GLY A 75 1.60 9.37 -10.97
CA GLY A 75 1.74 7.96 -10.66
C GLY A 75 0.71 7.47 -9.64
N GLN A 76 0.36 6.21 -9.72
CA GLN A 76 -0.77 5.60 -9.02
C GLN A 76 -0.65 5.71 -7.49
N HIS A 77 0.56 5.59 -6.92
CA HIS A 77 0.81 5.74 -5.49
C HIS A 77 0.45 7.14 -4.95
N HIS A 78 0.78 8.21 -5.69
CA HIS A 78 0.37 9.57 -5.33
C HIS A 78 -1.14 9.75 -5.40
N ILE A 79 -1.77 9.15 -6.41
CA ILE A 79 -3.22 9.22 -6.59
C ILE A 79 -3.94 8.53 -5.43
N HIS A 80 -3.51 7.33 -5.08
CA HIS A 80 -4.12 6.61 -3.96
C HIS A 80 -3.84 7.28 -2.62
N GLN A 81 -2.69 7.97 -2.45
CA GLN A 81 -2.48 8.82 -1.28
C GLN A 81 -3.46 9.99 -1.26
N MET A 82 -3.67 10.67 -2.40
CA MET A 82 -4.67 11.74 -2.49
C MET A 82 -6.07 11.24 -2.12
N ALA A 83 -6.46 10.05 -2.58
CA ALA A 83 -7.73 9.43 -2.22
C ALA A 83 -7.84 9.16 -0.71
N ASN A 84 -6.76 8.65 -0.10
CA ASN A 84 -6.66 8.43 1.35
C ASN A 84 -6.81 9.74 2.13
N ASP A 85 -6.11 10.79 1.72
CA ASP A 85 -6.17 12.12 2.33
C ASP A 85 -7.56 12.75 2.22
N ILE A 86 -8.20 12.64 1.05
CA ILE A 86 -9.57 13.14 0.83
C ILE A 86 -10.55 12.36 1.72
N ALA A 87 -10.41 11.05 1.80
CA ALA A 87 -11.26 10.22 2.66
C ALA A 87 -11.15 10.66 4.12
N CYS A 88 -9.94 10.84 4.63
CA CYS A 88 -9.71 11.32 6.00
C CYS A 88 -10.33 12.70 6.23
N LYS A 89 -10.10 13.66 5.32
CA LYS A 89 -10.60 15.03 5.46
C LYS A 89 -12.13 15.13 5.40
N GLN A 90 -12.76 14.25 4.63
CA GLN A 90 -14.21 14.25 4.43
C GLN A 90 -14.95 13.27 5.35
N GLY A 91 -14.23 12.55 6.21
CA GLY A 91 -14.80 11.63 7.20
C GLY A 91 -15.27 10.29 6.63
N PHE A 92 -14.75 9.87 5.48
CA PHE A 92 -14.97 8.52 4.99
C PHE A 92 -14.10 7.54 5.77
N GLU A 93 -14.70 6.57 6.41
CA GLU A 93 -13.98 5.55 7.17
C GLU A 93 -13.23 4.57 6.25
N TRP A 94 -13.76 4.34 5.04
CA TRP A 94 -13.27 3.34 4.11
C TRP A 94 -13.03 3.94 2.73
N VAL A 95 -11.97 3.46 2.08
CA VAL A 95 -11.71 3.71 0.66
C VAL A 95 -11.79 2.38 -0.08
N TRP A 96 -12.65 2.31 -1.07
CA TRP A 96 -12.67 1.23 -2.03
C TRP A 96 -11.85 1.63 -3.24
N ARG A 97 -10.64 1.09 -3.33
CA ARG A 97 -9.77 1.23 -4.47
C ARG A 97 -10.16 0.23 -5.56
N VAL A 98 -10.26 0.68 -6.79
CA VAL A 98 -10.54 -0.15 -7.97
C VAL A 98 -9.62 0.30 -9.11
N ASP A 99 -8.85 -0.62 -9.68
CA ASP A 99 -8.04 -0.33 -10.86
C ASP A 99 -8.93 -0.21 -12.10
N ASP A 100 -8.54 0.64 -13.06
CA ASP A 100 -9.32 0.98 -14.25
C ASP A 100 -9.40 -0.13 -15.32
N ASP A 101 -8.87 -1.32 -15.02
CA ASP A 101 -9.02 -2.57 -15.78
C ASP A 101 -9.48 -3.75 -14.90
N CYS A 102 -10.02 -3.45 -13.73
CA CYS A 102 -10.54 -4.46 -12.79
C CYS A 102 -12.05 -4.30 -12.64
N ILE A 103 -12.83 -5.23 -13.17
CA ILE A 103 -14.30 -5.20 -13.19
C ILE A 103 -14.84 -5.98 -11.98
N PRO A 104 -15.38 -5.30 -10.94
CA PRO A 104 -15.98 -5.98 -9.80
C PRO A 104 -17.34 -6.61 -10.16
N GLU A 105 -17.62 -7.81 -9.64
CA GLU A 105 -18.96 -8.38 -9.67
C GLU A 105 -19.94 -7.57 -8.81
N PRO A 106 -21.26 -7.65 -9.04
CA PRO A 106 -22.25 -6.75 -8.39
C PRO A 106 -22.22 -6.78 -6.86
N ASN A 107 -21.85 -7.86 -6.24
CA ASN A 107 -21.86 -8.04 -4.78
C ASN A 107 -20.55 -7.64 -4.08
N VAL A 108 -19.53 -7.19 -4.81
CA VAL A 108 -18.18 -7.00 -4.26
C VAL A 108 -18.16 -5.98 -3.13
N LEU A 109 -18.59 -4.75 -3.38
CA LEU A 109 -18.52 -3.71 -2.35
C LEU A 109 -19.32 -4.08 -1.10
N LYS A 110 -20.52 -4.63 -1.29
CA LYS A 110 -21.35 -5.10 -0.17
C LYS A 110 -20.65 -6.15 0.67
N SER A 111 -20.04 -7.14 0.03
CA SER A 111 -19.32 -8.22 0.71
C SER A 111 -18.11 -7.73 1.47
N LEU A 112 -17.27 -6.90 0.82
CA LEU A 112 -16.09 -6.31 1.45
C LEU A 112 -16.45 -5.45 2.66
N TYR A 113 -17.43 -4.56 2.51
CA TYR A 113 -17.86 -3.66 3.58
C TYR A 113 -18.49 -4.41 4.76
N THR A 114 -19.35 -5.37 4.48
CA THR A 114 -19.97 -6.19 5.54
C THR A 114 -18.91 -6.90 6.36
N TYR A 115 -17.94 -7.52 5.71
CA TYR A 115 -16.85 -8.21 6.40
C TYR A 115 -15.96 -7.25 7.19
N ALA A 116 -15.58 -6.13 6.59
CA ALA A 116 -14.71 -5.13 7.20
C ALA A 116 -15.29 -4.52 8.49
N THR A 117 -16.62 -4.38 8.56
CA THR A 117 -17.31 -3.81 9.72
C THR A 117 -17.58 -4.84 10.84
N GLN A 118 -17.55 -6.13 10.51
CA GLN A 118 -17.80 -7.21 11.49
C GLN A 118 -16.53 -7.68 12.21
N VAL A 119 -15.35 -7.49 11.59
CA VAL A 119 -14.09 -7.99 12.15
C VAL A 119 -13.29 -6.84 12.78
N PRO A 120 -12.90 -6.96 14.06
CA PRO A 120 -12.09 -5.92 14.72
C PRO A 120 -10.72 -5.72 14.07
N LYS A 121 -10.24 -4.47 14.07
CA LYS A 121 -8.90 -4.11 13.57
C LYS A 121 -8.62 -4.55 12.12
N VAL A 122 -9.63 -4.59 11.27
CA VAL A 122 -9.41 -4.77 9.84
C VAL A 122 -8.80 -3.50 9.26
N GLY A 123 -7.67 -3.65 8.56
CA GLY A 123 -7.03 -2.58 7.79
C GLY A 123 -7.43 -2.62 6.32
N ALA A 124 -7.53 -3.81 5.74
CA ALA A 124 -7.99 -3.99 4.36
C ALA A 124 -8.67 -5.35 4.14
N VAL A 125 -9.64 -5.36 3.24
CA VAL A 125 -10.34 -6.57 2.77
C VAL A 125 -10.36 -6.57 1.26
N GLY A 126 -9.95 -7.69 0.66
CA GLY A 126 -10.01 -7.94 -0.78
C GLY A 126 -10.76 -9.23 -1.10
N GLY A 127 -11.04 -9.44 -2.37
CA GLY A 127 -11.60 -10.66 -2.90
C GLY A 127 -10.68 -11.33 -3.91
N ALA A 128 -11.20 -12.27 -4.67
CA ALA A 128 -10.47 -12.91 -5.74
C ALA A 128 -10.30 -11.94 -6.92
N ILE A 129 -9.08 -11.81 -7.39
CA ILE A 129 -8.75 -11.09 -8.63
C ILE A 129 -8.52 -12.13 -9.72
N LEU A 130 -9.52 -12.31 -10.57
CA LEU A 130 -9.55 -13.36 -11.59
C LEU A 130 -9.07 -12.81 -12.94
N THR A 131 -8.27 -13.59 -13.66
CA THR A 131 -7.79 -13.20 -14.99
C THR A 131 -8.33 -14.19 -16.03
N PRO A 132 -9.22 -13.77 -16.94
CA PRO A 132 -9.64 -14.61 -18.05
C PRO A 132 -8.47 -14.93 -19.00
N PRO A 133 -8.46 -16.11 -19.64
CA PRO A 133 -9.47 -17.19 -19.54
C PRO A 133 -9.17 -18.20 -18.43
N LEU A 134 -8.06 -18.06 -17.71
CA LEU A 134 -7.53 -19.15 -16.87
C LEU A 134 -8.05 -19.16 -15.43
N LEU A 135 -8.96 -18.28 -15.06
CA LEU A 135 -9.51 -18.17 -13.70
C LEU A 135 -8.43 -18.19 -12.59
N GLN A 136 -7.28 -17.61 -12.87
CA GLN A 136 -6.20 -17.54 -11.89
C GLN A 136 -6.45 -16.43 -10.87
N VAL A 137 -6.28 -16.76 -9.61
CA VAL A 137 -6.20 -15.74 -8.55
C VAL A 137 -4.84 -15.06 -8.65
N ASN A 138 -4.84 -13.75 -8.89
CA ASN A 138 -3.62 -12.98 -8.97
C ASN A 138 -3.38 -12.21 -7.68
N ALA A 139 -2.14 -12.20 -7.26
CA ALA A 139 -1.57 -11.21 -6.37
C ALA A 139 -2.25 -11.02 -5.00
N THR A 140 -2.81 -12.08 -4.45
CA THR A 140 -3.29 -12.09 -3.07
C THR A 140 -2.55 -13.18 -2.33
N GLY A 141 -1.86 -12.88 -1.24
CA GLY A 141 -1.16 -13.95 -0.55
C GLY A 141 -0.15 -13.54 0.51
N GLN A 142 0.74 -14.48 0.75
CA GLN A 142 1.82 -14.38 1.74
C GLN A 142 3.14 -13.98 1.07
N ILE A 143 3.93 -13.20 1.77
CA ILE A 143 5.29 -12.87 1.36
C ILE A 143 6.24 -13.83 2.07
N LYS A 144 6.74 -14.83 1.34
CA LYS A 144 7.48 -15.93 1.95
C LYS A 144 8.92 -15.63 2.31
N HIS A 145 9.67 -14.97 1.46
CA HIS A 145 11.10 -14.80 1.65
C HIS A 145 11.50 -13.34 1.56
N ILE A 146 12.02 -12.85 2.65
CA ILE A 146 12.33 -11.45 2.86
C ILE A 146 13.79 -11.14 2.58
N ASP A 147 14.64 -12.17 2.57
CA ASP A 147 16.08 -11.98 2.68
C ASP A 147 16.73 -11.47 1.39
N ILE A 148 16.62 -12.21 0.29
CA ILE A 148 17.39 -11.92 -0.93
C ILE A 148 16.48 -11.75 -2.13
N GLU A 149 15.48 -12.62 -2.26
CA GLU A 149 14.49 -12.58 -3.34
C GLU A 149 13.09 -12.72 -2.74
N PRO A 150 12.32 -11.63 -2.66
CA PRO A 150 10.96 -11.69 -2.15
C PRO A 150 10.11 -12.55 -3.06
N ASN A 151 9.63 -13.67 -2.54
CA ASN A 151 8.73 -14.56 -3.24
C ASN A 151 7.31 -14.33 -2.76
N ILE A 152 6.47 -13.77 -3.63
CA ILE A 152 5.05 -13.58 -3.37
C ILE A 152 4.33 -14.89 -3.67
N GLN A 153 3.69 -15.43 -2.66
CA GLN A 153 2.91 -16.65 -2.79
C GLN A 153 1.46 -16.30 -3.14
N TRP A 154 0.93 -16.97 -4.16
CA TRP A 154 -0.46 -16.86 -4.59
C TRP A 154 -1.33 -17.89 -3.86
N ASN A 155 -2.50 -17.48 -3.40
CA ASN A 155 -3.45 -18.34 -2.72
C ASN A 155 -4.79 -18.36 -3.44
N TYR A 156 -5.42 -19.52 -3.53
CA TYR A 156 -6.83 -19.65 -3.88
C TYR A 156 -7.70 -19.21 -2.69
N ILE A 157 -8.82 -18.55 -2.99
CA ILE A 157 -9.72 -18.03 -1.96
C ILE A 157 -10.95 -18.95 -1.87
N GLU A 158 -10.85 -19.99 -1.08
CA GLU A 158 -11.97 -20.89 -0.77
C GLU A 158 -12.72 -20.45 0.49
N LYS A 159 -12.01 -19.84 1.41
CA LYS A 159 -12.51 -19.30 2.68
C LYS A 159 -11.78 -18.00 3.03
N SER A 160 -12.35 -17.22 3.95
CA SER A 160 -11.68 -16.03 4.44
C SER A 160 -10.35 -16.36 5.09
N ASN A 161 -9.28 -15.68 4.70
CA ASN A 161 -7.93 -15.89 5.20
C ASN A 161 -7.23 -14.57 5.46
N PHE A 162 -6.35 -14.57 6.47
CA PHE A 162 -5.38 -13.51 6.65
C PHE A 162 -4.31 -13.61 5.56
N VAL A 163 -3.96 -12.47 5.00
CA VAL A 163 -2.91 -12.34 3.98
C VAL A 163 -2.01 -11.17 4.30
N GLU A 164 -0.86 -11.08 3.66
CA GLU A 164 0.08 -9.98 3.87
C GLU A 164 -0.05 -8.88 2.82
N HIS A 165 -0.66 -9.17 1.69
CA HIS A 165 -0.90 -8.18 0.65
C HIS A 165 -2.18 -8.44 -0.15
N LEU A 166 -2.70 -7.37 -0.76
CA LEU A 166 -3.83 -7.36 -1.68
C LEU A 166 -3.42 -6.72 -3.01
N HIS A 167 -4.27 -6.86 -4.03
CA HIS A 167 -3.99 -6.39 -5.38
C HIS A 167 -5.24 -5.85 -6.09
N CYS A 168 -5.06 -4.92 -7.02
CA CYS A 168 -6.05 -4.31 -7.92
C CYS A 168 -7.26 -3.65 -7.25
N SER A 169 -8.10 -4.45 -6.59
CA SER A 169 -9.36 -3.98 -6.00
C SER A 169 -9.50 -4.48 -4.57
N PHE A 170 -9.60 -3.56 -3.64
CA PHE A 170 -9.80 -3.85 -2.22
C PHE A 170 -10.36 -2.64 -1.47
N LEU A 171 -11.02 -2.93 -0.35
CA LEU A 171 -11.50 -1.93 0.60
C LEU A 171 -10.47 -1.78 1.71
N TYR A 172 -10.05 -0.55 2.02
CA TYR A 172 -9.12 -0.29 3.12
C TYR A 172 -9.59 0.83 4.03
N ARG A 173 -9.18 0.78 5.30
CA ARG A 173 -9.48 1.79 6.30
C ARG A 173 -8.62 3.04 6.05
N SER A 174 -9.27 4.19 5.91
CA SER A 174 -8.60 5.47 5.65
C SER A 174 -7.72 5.90 6.82
N GLY A 175 -6.64 6.60 6.55
CA GLY A 175 -5.77 7.22 7.55
C GLY A 175 -4.93 6.29 8.41
N VAL A 176 -5.00 4.98 8.21
CA VAL A 176 -4.21 4.01 8.98
C VAL A 176 -2.77 3.94 8.51
N HIS A 177 -2.55 3.98 7.20
CA HIS A 177 -1.23 3.90 6.58
C HIS A 177 -1.18 4.78 5.34
N ASP A 178 0.02 5.25 5.00
CA ASP A 178 0.26 6.07 3.82
C ASP A 178 0.92 5.27 2.72
N TYR A 179 0.64 5.63 1.47
CA TYR A 179 1.34 5.09 0.31
C TYR A 179 2.80 5.56 0.29
N ASN A 180 3.70 4.73 -0.21
CA ASN A 180 5.12 5.09 -0.31
C ASN A 180 5.35 6.06 -1.48
N LEU A 181 5.43 7.36 -1.18
CA LEU A 181 5.63 8.40 -2.19
C LEU A 181 7.05 8.47 -2.77
N GLY A 182 7.98 7.66 -2.27
CA GLY A 182 9.32 7.51 -2.83
C GLY A 182 9.40 6.60 -4.06
N LEU A 183 8.30 5.93 -4.43
CA LEU A 183 8.24 5.15 -5.66
C LEU A 183 8.33 6.06 -6.89
N SER A 184 8.77 5.48 -7.99
CA SER A 184 8.73 6.15 -9.29
C SER A 184 7.29 6.32 -9.79
N ARG A 185 7.11 7.08 -10.88
CA ARG A 185 5.78 7.24 -11.51
C ARG A 185 5.14 5.95 -12.01
N VAL A 186 5.92 4.86 -12.13
CA VAL A 186 5.42 3.53 -12.47
C VAL A 186 4.66 2.94 -11.30
N ALA A 187 5.05 3.29 -10.07
CA ALA A 187 4.44 2.79 -8.85
C ALA A 187 4.41 1.24 -8.76
N HIS A 188 5.46 0.59 -9.23
CA HIS A 188 5.55 -0.86 -9.17
C HIS A 188 5.51 -1.36 -7.73
N ARG A 189 4.66 -2.34 -7.41
CA ARG A 189 4.46 -2.91 -6.05
C ARG A 189 3.79 -1.98 -5.04
N GLU A 190 3.19 -0.87 -5.44
CA GLU A 190 2.66 0.11 -4.51
C GLU A 190 1.55 -0.45 -3.61
N GLU A 191 0.62 -1.25 -4.17
CA GLU A 191 -0.45 -1.90 -3.41
C GLU A 191 0.07 -2.95 -2.43
N THR A 192 1.13 -3.66 -2.81
CA THR A 192 1.78 -4.65 -1.92
C THR A 192 2.44 -3.94 -0.75
N LEU A 193 3.19 -2.86 -1.00
CA LEU A 193 3.81 -2.04 0.05
C LEU A 193 2.76 -1.45 0.99
N PHE A 194 1.68 -0.92 0.44
CA PHE A 194 0.62 -0.30 1.21
C PHE A 194 -0.09 -1.31 2.13
N THR A 195 -0.56 -2.43 1.57
CA THR A 195 -1.32 -3.42 2.35
C THR A 195 -0.45 -4.17 3.34
N TYR A 196 0.80 -4.48 2.98
CA TYR A 196 1.77 -5.03 3.91
C TYR A 196 2.10 -4.04 5.05
N GLY A 197 2.14 -2.73 4.76
CA GLY A 197 2.30 -1.69 5.78
C GLY A 197 1.15 -1.63 6.78
N LEU A 198 -0.09 -1.89 6.35
CA LEU A 198 -1.23 -2.06 7.26
C LEU A 198 -1.03 -3.26 8.20
N HIS A 199 -0.60 -4.39 7.65
CA HIS A 199 -0.28 -5.59 8.41
C HIS A 199 0.80 -5.31 9.47
N GLN A 200 1.85 -4.59 9.11
CA GLN A 200 2.93 -4.21 10.03
C GLN A 200 2.48 -3.30 11.17
N LYS A 201 1.43 -2.51 10.96
CA LYS A 201 0.80 -1.71 12.01
C LYS A 201 -0.18 -2.49 12.90
N GLY A 202 -0.23 -3.81 12.73
CA GLY A 202 -1.08 -4.72 13.52
C GLY A 202 -2.55 -4.71 13.10
N TYR A 203 -2.85 -4.27 11.87
CA TYR A 203 -4.18 -4.40 11.29
C TYR A 203 -4.28 -5.68 10.46
N ALA A 204 -5.44 -6.29 10.49
CA ALA A 204 -5.72 -7.46 9.68
C ALA A 204 -5.88 -7.06 8.21
N VAL A 205 -5.18 -7.78 7.33
CA VAL A 205 -5.37 -7.77 5.88
C VAL A 205 -5.98 -9.11 5.51
N ILE A 206 -7.15 -9.10 4.86
CA ILE A 206 -7.98 -10.30 4.73
C ILE A 206 -8.46 -10.44 3.30
N VAL A 207 -8.52 -11.68 2.82
CA VAL A 207 -9.27 -12.02 1.61
C VAL A 207 -10.52 -12.79 1.96
N ILE A 208 -11.59 -12.51 1.22
CA ILE A 208 -12.87 -13.20 1.39
C ILE A 208 -13.29 -13.89 0.09
N PRO A 209 -13.96 -15.04 0.18
CA PRO A 209 -14.56 -15.67 -1.00
C PRO A 209 -15.75 -14.85 -1.52
N ASN A 210 -16.13 -15.10 -2.75
CA ASN A 210 -17.33 -14.52 -3.39
C ASN A 210 -17.32 -12.99 -3.56
N ALA A 211 -16.17 -12.33 -3.43
CA ALA A 211 -15.99 -10.93 -3.78
C ALA A 211 -15.06 -10.85 -5.01
N ASN A 212 -15.54 -11.41 -6.13
CA ASN A 212 -14.71 -11.57 -7.32
C ASN A 212 -14.62 -10.28 -8.13
N SER A 213 -13.43 -10.01 -8.63
CA SER A 213 -13.20 -8.95 -9.61
C SER A 213 -12.40 -9.48 -10.79
N TRP A 214 -12.78 -9.08 -11.99
CA TRP A 214 -12.20 -9.55 -13.25
C TRP A 214 -11.12 -8.59 -13.73
N HIS A 215 -9.88 -8.98 -13.63
CA HIS A 215 -8.76 -8.19 -14.10
C HIS A 215 -8.50 -8.48 -15.57
N LEU A 216 -8.82 -7.53 -16.44
CA LEU A 216 -8.73 -7.70 -17.89
C LEU A 216 -7.29 -7.70 -18.42
N LYS A 217 -6.33 -7.25 -17.59
CA LYS A 217 -4.92 -7.12 -17.99
C LYS A 217 -4.77 -6.38 -19.32
N ASN A 218 -5.44 -5.23 -19.43
CA ASN A 218 -5.35 -4.43 -20.65
C ASN A 218 -3.88 -4.21 -21.04
N PRO A 219 -3.46 -4.61 -22.26
CA PRO A 219 -2.07 -4.50 -22.70
C PRO A 219 -1.60 -3.04 -22.84
N GLU A 220 -2.54 -2.10 -22.95
CA GLU A 220 -2.28 -0.67 -23.09
C GLU A 220 -2.64 0.09 -21.82
N GLY A 221 -2.00 1.23 -21.62
CA GLY A 221 -2.25 2.11 -20.49
C GLY A 221 -1.64 1.63 -19.17
N GLY A 222 -1.89 2.41 -18.11
CA GLY A 222 -1.34 2.16 -16.79
C GLY A 222 0.19 2.08 -16.79
N ILE A 223 0.74 1.22 -15.92
CA ILE A 223 2.20 1.00 -15.85
C ILE A 223 2.78 0.34 -17.12
N ARG A 224 1.95 -0.32 -17.91
CA ARG A 224 2.37 -1.00 -19.15
C ARG A 224 2.73 -0.03 -20.27
N SER A 225 2.33 1.24 -20.15
CA SER A 225 2.76 2.29 -21.06
C SER A 225 4.21 2.76 -20.83
N GLU A 226 4.82 2.39 -19.70
CA GLU A 226 6.20 2.78 -19.39
C GLU A 226 7.17 1.69 -19.82
N THR A 227 8.22 2.09 -20.53
CA THR A 227 9.27 1.20 -21.07
C THR A 227 10.62 1.33 -20.35
N LYS A 228 10.76 2.32 -19.47
CA LYS A 228 12.03 2.61 -18.78
C LYS A 228 12.27 1.64 -17.63
N LYS A 229 13.10 0.64 -17.87
CA LYS A 229 13.45 -0.39 -16.87
C LYS A 229 14.02 0.18 -15.57
N GLU A 230 14.71 1.33 -15.65
CA GLU A 230 15.30 2.00 -14.48
C GLU A 230 14.24 2.36 -13.43
N LEU A 231 13.05 2.75 -13.87
CA LEU A 231 11.94 3.09 -12.95
C LEU A 231 11.42 1.85 -12.22
N PHE A 232 11.26 0.74 -12.93
CA PHE A 232 10.90 -0.54 -12.29
C PHE A 232 11.97 -1.04 -11.33
N ASN A 233 13.25 -0.93 -11.70
CA ASN A 233 14.36 -1.31 -10.84
C ASN A 233 14.45 -0.45 -9.58
N HIS A 234 14.16 0.85 -9.70
CA HIS A 234 14.08 1.75 -8.56
C HIS A 234 13.00 1.29 -7.56
N ASP A 235 11.79 1.05 -8.05
CA ASP A 235 10.65 0.63 -7.23
C ASP A 235 10.90 -0.75 -6.61
N GLU A 236 11.46 -1.68 -7.36
CA GLU A 236 11.84 -3.00 -6.85
C GLU A 236 12.91 -2.92 -5.77
N ALA A 237 13.87 -1.99 -5.86
CA ALA A 237 14.85 -1.76 -4.81
C ALA A 237 14.20 -1.24 -3.52
N ILE A 238 13.25 -0.30 -3.63
CA ILE A 238 12.45 0.17 -2.48
C ILE A 238 11.67 -0.99 -1.86
N PHE A 239 11.00 -1.78 -2.69
CA PHE A 239 10.22 -2.94 -2.25
C PHE A 239 11.08 -3.97 -1.50
N ARG A 240 12.24 -4.34 -2.05
CA ARG A 240 13.18 -5.27 -1.40
C ARG A 240 13.69 -4.73 -0.07
N ASN A 241 14.04 -3.47 -0.01
CA ASN A 241 14.48 -2.83 1.23
C ASN A 241 13.35 -2.80 2.27
N PHE A 242 12.13 -2.46 1.85
CA PHE A 242 10.97 -2.48 2.73
C PHE A 242 10.73 -3.88 3.33
N LEU A 243 10.75 -4.92 2.52
CA LEU A 243 10.59 -6.29 2.99
C LEU A 243 11.74 -6.71 3.91
N ARG A 244 12.99 -6.41 3.52
CA ARG A 244 14.18 -6.73 4.31
C ARG A 244 14.12 -6.14 5.71
N TYR A 245 13.69 -4.91 5.82
CA TYR A 245 13.66 -4.16 7.08
C TYR A 245 12.27 -4.03 7.69
N ARG A 246 11.30 -4.75 7.19
CA ARG A 246 9.92 -4.77 7.70
C ARG A 246 9.28 -3.37 7.77
N GLY A 247 9.59 -2.50 6.84
CA GLY A 247 9.12 -1.12 6.83
C GLY A 247 9.75 -0.21 7.89
N ASN A 248 10.74 -0.71 8.65
CA ASN A 248 11.45 0.11 9.63
C ASN A 248 12.51 1.00 8.98
N ASN A 249 12.69 2.19 9.50
CA ASN A 249 13.84 3.03 9.18
C ASN A 249 15.06 2.59 10.01
N ILE A 250 16.06 2.05 9.34
CA ILE A 250 17.27 1.56 10.02
C ILE A 250 18.16 2.74 10.38
N VAL A 251 18.46 2.83 11.66
CA VAL A 251 19.37 3.84 12.23
C VAL A 251 20.57 3.15 12.86
N VAL A 252 21.75 3.46 12.38
CA VAL A 252 22.99 2.88 12.91
C VAL A 252 23.80 3.98 13.60
N LEU A 253 23.99 3.82 14.90
CA LEU A 253 24.80 4.71 15.72
C LEU A 253 26.14 4.03 16.03
N ASN A 254 27.10 4.27 15.17
CA ASN A 254 28.46 3.72 15.27
C ASN A 254 29.50 4.84 15.60
N SER A 255 29.14 5.72 16.50
CA SER A 255 29.89 6.96 16.80
C SER A 255 29.92 7.26 18.30
N GLY A 256 30.45 8.39 18.67
CA GLY A 256 30.64 8.78 20.06
C GLY A 256 29.34 9.12 20.80
N LEU A 257 29.46 9.31 22.11
CA LEU A 257 28.35 9.67 23.01
C LEU A 257 27.59 10.92 22.54
N GLY A 258 28.32 11.93 22.03
CA GLY A 258 27.71 13.17 21.55
C GLY A 258 26.69 12.93 20.44
N ASP A 259 27.02 12.06 19.49
CA ASP A 259 26.13 11.73 18.38
C ASP A 259 24.90 10.97 18.86
N HIS A 260 25.06 10.07 19.83
CA HIS A 260 23.93 9.38 20.46
C HIS A 260 22.97 10.36 21.15
N ILE A 261 23.50 11.37 21.86
CA ILE A 261 22.69 12.41 22.52
C ILE A 261 21.92 13.24 21.47
N VAL A 262 22.59 13.69 20.41
CA VAL A 262 21.95 14.46 19.35
C VAL A 262 20.87 13.63 18.68
N PHE A 263 21.19 12.36 18.35
CA PHE A 263 20.26 11.48 17.65
C PHE A 263 19.03 11.11 18.47
N SER A 264 19.18 10.93 19.78
CA SER A 264 18.03 10.66 20.68
C SER A 264 16.95 11.74 20.64
N ARG A 265 17.32 12.99 20.30
CA ARG A 265 16.38 14.10 20.13
C ARG A 265 15.66 14.10 18.79
N VAL A 266 16.28 13.50 17.79
CA VAL A 266 15.72 13.40 16.42
C VAL A 266 14.89 12.15 16.24
N LEU A 267 15.23 11.08 16.97
CA LEU A 267 14.61 9.76 16.88
C LEU A 267 13.07 9.76 16.95
N PRO A 268 12.42 10.55 17.82
CA PRO A 268 10.96 10.62 17.87
C PRO A 268 10.30 11.12 16.58
N ASN A 269 11.06 11.81 15.71
CA ASN A 269 10.57 12.33 14.43
C ASN A 269 10.78 11.34 13.28
N ILE A 270 11.42 10.20 13.53
CA ILE A 270 11.64 9.16 12.53
C ILE A 270 10.51 8.13 12.65
N ALA A 271 9.80 7.91 11.56
CA ALA A 271 8.75 6.90 11.53
C ALA A 271 9.34 5.50 11.67
N SER A 272 8.78 4.69 12.57
CA SER A 272 9.16 3.28 12.78
C SER A 272 10.69 3.06 12.84
N PRO A 273 11.42 3.70 13.75
CA PRO A 273 12.87 3.55 13.82
C PRO A 273 13.26 2.19 14.38
N LEU A 274 14.21 1.54 13.73
CA LEU A 274 14.91 0.37 14.26
C LEU A 274 16.37 0.77 14.50
N VAL A 275 16.73 0.98 15.75
CA VAL A 275 18.04 1.53 16.11
C VAL A 275 19.02 0.43 16.46
N PHE A 276 20.19 0.47 15.84
CA PHE A 276 21.35 -0.33 16.18
C PHE A 276 22.44 0.57 16.75
N THR A 277 22.92 0.25 17.94
CA THR A 277 23.88 1.09 18.64
C THR A 277 25.07 0.29 19.17
N CYS A 278 26.26 0.88 19.09
CA CYS A 278 27.47 0.40 19.76
C CYS A 278 27.70 1.08 21.12
N TYR A 279 26.67 1.67 21.69
CA TYR A 279 26.79 2.48 22.93
C TYR A 279 27.59 1.84 24.05
N PRO A 280 27.45 0.55 24.39
CA PRO A 280 28.24 -0.08 25.45
C PRO A 280 29.75 -0.08 25.22
N GLU A 281 30.18 -0.03 23.95
CA GLU A 281 31.60 0.02 23.60
C GLU A 281 32.13 1.46 23.58
N VAL A 282 31.26 2.44 23.33
CA VAL A 282 31.61 3.86 23.25
C VAL A 282 31.73 4.50 24.65
N VAL A 283 30.99 3.96 25.62
CA VAL A 283 31.01 4.45 27.01
C VAL A 283 31.34 3.28 27.95
N PRO A 284 32.63 2.92 28.08
CA PRO A 284 33.04 1.80 28.91
C PRO A 284 32.57 1.95 30.36
N GLY A 285 32.09 0.87 30.93
CA GLY A 285 31.62 0.85 32.32
C GLY A 285 30.20 1.37 32.56
N LYS A 286 29.50 1.82 31.52
CA LYS A 286 28.10 2.21 31.63
C LYS A 286 27.17 1.04 31.31
N SER A 287 26.15 0.88 32.13
CA SER A 287 25.13 -0.15 31.97
C SER A 287 24.05 0.26 30.97
N ILE A 288 23.30 -0.70 30.44
CA ILE A 288 22.11 -0.45 29.62
C ILE A 288 21.09 0.42 30.41
N ALA A 289 20.96 0.21 31.70
CA ALA A 289 20.07 1.00 32.56
C ALA A 289 20.46 2.47 32.62
N GLU A 290 21.77 2.80 32.66
CA GLU A 290 22.25 4.17 32.61
C GLU A 290 22.04 4.81 31.23
N ALA A 291 22.17 4.03 30.15
CA ALA A 291 21.84 4.49 28.81
C ALA A 291 20.32 4.75 28.66
N GLN A 292 19.46 3.90 29.24
CA GLN A 292 18.01 4.12 29.29
C GLN A 292 17.66 5.42 30.03
N ALA A 293 18.32 5.71 31.13
CA ALA A 293 18.11 6.96 31.87
C ALA A 293 18.52 8.20 31.05
N LEU A 294 19.53 8.10 30.20
CA LEU A 294 20.00 9.20 29.36
C LEU A 294 19.19 9.38 28.07
N PHE A 295 18.72 8.31 27.46
CA PHE A 295 18.13 8.31 26.12
C PHE A 295 16.65 7.96 26.10
N GLY A 296 16.04 7.67 27.24
CA GLY A 296 14.64 7.26 27.32
C GLY A 296 14.46 5.76 27.02
N ASN A 297 13.27 5.38 26.57
CA ASN A 297 12.93 3.98 26.35
C ASN A 297 13.82 3.35 25.27
N LEU A 298 14.67 2.39 25.70
CA LEU A 298 15.58 1.64 24.85
C LEU A 298 14.96 0.37 24.24
N ASP A 299 13.69 0.09 24.43
CA ASP A 299 13.00 -1.08 23.85
C ASP A 299 13.09 -1.11 22.32
N GLN A 300 13.35 0.05 21.72
CA GLN A 300 13.56 0.21 20.27
C GLN A 300 15.04 0.18 19.85
N TRP A 301 15.96 0.00 20.79
CA TRP A 301 17.39 0.07 20.54
C TRP A 301 17.99 -1.33 20.57
N ASN A 302 18.68 -1.70 19.49
CA ASN A 302 19.37 -2.96 19.39
C ASN A 302 20.87 -2.72 19.57
N ILE A 303 21.46 -3.43 20.51
CA ILE A 303 22.90 -3.33 20.80
C ILE A 303 23.64 -4.26 19.87
N TYR A 304 24.62 -3.74 19.16
CA TYR A 304 25.54 -4.54 18.35
C TYR A 304 26.99 -4.20 18.69
N LYS A 305 27.87 -5.15 18.42
CA LYS A 305 29.29 -4.95 18.61
C LYS A 305 29.84 -4.04 17.52
N LYS A 306 30.63 -3.00 17.91
CA LYS A 306 31.32 -2.13 16.96
C LYS A 306 32.26 -2.96 16.11
N MET A 307 32.13 -2.86 14.81
CA MET A 307 32.94 -3.59 13.84
C MET A 307 33.61 -2.62 12.88
N ASP A 308 34.70 -3.07 12.25
CA ASP A 308 35.34 -2.33 11.17
C ASP A 308 34.33 -2.03 10.07
N GLN A 309 34.47 -0.87 9.44
CA GLN A 309 33.51 -0.29 8.50
C GLN A 309 33.02 -1.23 7.38
N TRP A 310 33.80 -2.25 7.05
CA TRP A 310 33.48 -3.21 5.99
C TRP A 310 32.65 -4.42 6.44
N LYS A 311 32.57 -4.70 7.74
CA LYS A 311 31.83 -5.85 8.31
C LYS A 311 30.54 -5.47 9.00
N TRP A 312 30.27 -4.19 9.20
CA TRP A 312 29.08 -3.74 9.93
C TRP A 312 27.77 -4.15 9.24
N LYS A 313 27.75 -4.16 7.90
CA LYS A 313 26.56 -4.48 7.11
C LYS A 313 26.10 -5.92 7.35
N ASP A 314 27.03 -6.88 7.28
CA ASP A 314 26.73 -8.29 7.51
C ASP A 314 26.31 -8.55 8.96
N SER A 315 26.95 -7.83 9.89
CA SER A 315 26.62 -7.91 11.32
C SER A 315 25.23 -7.34 11.62
N LEU A 316 24.86 -6.25 10.96
CA LEU A 316 23.55 -5.63 11.07
C LEU A 316 22.46 -6.55 10.49
N GLU A 317 22.71 -7.13 9.33
CA GLU A 317 21.79 -8.10 8.71
C GLU A 317 21.60 -9.34 9.60
N ASN A 318 22.66 -9.85 10.19
CA ASN A 318 22.59 -10.97 11.12
C ASN A 318 21.83 -10.61 12.42
N ALA A 319 22.04 -9.42 12.96
CA ALA A 319 21.30 -8.94 14.12
C ALA A 319 19.81 -8.78 13.80
N PHE A 320 19.50 -8.23 12.63
CA PHE A 320 18.12 -8.08 12.15
C PHE A 320 17.44 -9.44 11.97
N ARG A 321 18.11 -10.41 11.35
CA ARG A 321 17.61 -11.79 11.21
C ARG A 321 17.24 -12.43 12.54
N LYS A 322 18.07 -12.25 13.58
CA LYS A 322 17.79 -12.78 14.93
C LYS A 322 16.56 -12.16 15.59
N LEU A 323 16.17 -10.95 15.20
CA LEU A 323 15.00 -10.28 15.76
C LEU A 323 13.69 -10.68 15.10
N TYR A 324 13.73 -11.08 13.84
CA TYR A 324 12.54 -11.25 13.00
C TYR A 324 12.41 -12.63 12.33
N LEU A 325 13.40 -13.49 12.46
CA LEU A 325 13.42 -14.87 12.00
C LEU A 325 13.66 -15.83 13.17
#